data_04c2bf868facbea33225e88862e5b105
#
_entry.id   04c2bf868facbea33225e88862e5b105
#
_cell.length_a   1.000
_cell.length_b   1.000
_cell.length_c   1.000
_cell.angle_alpha   90.00
_cell.angle_beta   90.00
_cell.angle_gamma   90.00
#
_symmetry.space_group_name_H-M   'P 1'
#
loop_
_entity.id
_entity.type
_entity.pdbx_description
1 polymer ?
#
loop_
_entity_poly.entity_id
_entity_poly.type
_entity_poly.pdbx_seq_one_letter_code
_entity_poly.pdbx_strand_id
1 'polypeptide(L)'
;MRFSSLPFLFGFLPITLAIYFAVPLQWRNLALLLTSLVFYGWGEPVYISIMVLSILIDYTHGLLVEKYRSRDKLARWFVAESVLLNLGLLGFFKYWDFFAANLSLIPGISIPTLGLPLPIGISFFTFQTMSYTIDVYRQDAPAQRNMVSFGAYVTMFPQLVAGPIVRYKDVAAELIHRTNTASAFAAGARRFTVGLAKKVLLANSIGTLWDAELAAQSAGTLTVFGGWLGIAAYGFQIYFDFSGYSDMAIGMGQMLGFHFPENFDYPYTAASVTEFWRRWHISLTTWFREYLYIPLGGSRKGTWRTVRNIFLVWFCTGFWHGASWNFILWGLHFFVWLMLEKYLLREFLQKLPMWLRHGYTLLVVFAGWGVFAMEDLTVCGQYFRTCFGGGTLWSAADGYYLTAYGLTLAILAVGSTHWVKNGWNRLPERARDVLGPVLMLAGLVVCTAYLVDGSYNPFLYFRF
;
A
#
# COMPACT_ATOMS: atom_id res chain seq x y z
N MET A 1 10.84 -12.86 -1.78
CA MET A 1 10.20 -13.66 -0.69
C MET A 1 8.95 -12.93 -0.21
N ARG A 2 7.82 -13.63 0.13
CA ARG A 2 6.57 -13.00 0.62
C ARG A 2 6.47 -13.20 2.13
N PHE A 3 5.92 -12.23 2.87
CA PHE A 3 5.72 -12.38 4.34
C PHE A 3 4.77 -13.52 4.70
N SER A 4 3.77 -13.78 3.87
CA SER A 4 2.86 -14.92 4.00
C SER A 4 3.39 -16.16 3.25
N SER A 5 4.62 -16.55 3.52
CA SER A 5 5.21 -17.80 2.99
C SER A 5 5.95 -18.57 4.06
N LEU A 6 5.92 -19.90 3.97
CA LEU A 6 6.59 -20.78 4.96
C LEU A 6 8.09 -20.49 5.09
N PRO A 7 8.87 -20.30 3.98
CA PRO A 7 10.28 -19.94 4.08
C PRO A 7 10.52 -18.62 4.82
N PHE A 8 9.61 -17.65 4.69
CA PHE A 8 9.73 -16.41 5.45
C PHE A 8 9.42 -16.61 6.94
N LEU A 9 8.30 -17.25 7.25
CA LEU A 9 7.80 -17.39 8.62
C LEU A 9 8.72 -18.26 9.49
N PHE A 10 9.20 -19.37 8.95
CA PHE A 10 9.95 -20.39 9.72
C PHE A 10 11.45 -20.40 9.41
N GLY A 11 11.90 -19.70 8.38
CA GLY A 11 13.32 -19.58 8.03
C GLY A 11 13.83 -18.16 8.22
N PHE A 12 13.50 -17.30 7.28
CA PHE A 12 14.09 -15.96 7.20
C PHE A 12 13.82 -15.08 8.44
N LEU A 13 12.58 -14.95 8.88
CA LEU A 13 12.23 -14.07 10.01
C LEU A 13 12.87 -14.50 11.33
N PRO A 14 12.80 -15.79 11.76
CA PRO A 14 13.48 -16.24 12.98
C PRO A 14 15.00 -16.07 12.93
N ILE A 15 15.64 -16.41 11.80
CA ILE A 15 17.08 -16.25 11.62
C ILE A 15 17.48 -14.77 11.68
N THR A 16 16.74 -13.91 11.00
CA THR A 16 16.99 -12.46 11.01
C THR A 16 16.86 -11.88 12.42
N LEU A 17 15.83 -12.25 13.17
CA LEU A 17 15.64 -11.80 14.55
C LEU A 17 16.77 -12.33 15.46
N ALA A 18 17.16 -13.60 15.30
CA ALA A 18 18.27 -14.17 16.05
C ALA A 18 19.58 -13.42 15.80
N ILE A 19 19.93 -13.15 14.54
CA ILE A 19 21.12 -12.37 14.18
C ILE A 19 21.02 -10.94 14.76
N TYR A 20 19.87 -10.29 14.58
CA TYR A 20 19.66 -8.90 15.02
C TYR A 20 19.83 -8.74 16.54
N PHE A 21 19.34 -9.69 17.34
CA PHE A 21 19.45 -9.63 18.80
C PHE A 21 20.77 -10.18 19.34
N ALA A 22 21.47 -11.04 18.58
CA ALA A 22 22.79 -11.55 18.97
C ALA A 22 23.90 -10.50 18.82
N VAL A 23 23.76 -9.54 17.88
CA VAL A 23 24.80 -8.53 17.67
C VAL A 23 24.65 -7.35 18.62
N PRO A 24 25.79 -6.69 19.04
CA PRO A 24 25.76 -5.44 19.79
C PRO A 24 24.98 -4.33 19.06
N LEU A 25 24.44 -3.37 19.81
CA LEU A 25 23.61 -2.28 19.30
C LEU A 25 24.25 -1.53 18.11
N GLN A 26 25.56 -1.28 18.16
CA GLN A 26 26.31 -0.58 17.11
C GLN A 26 26.33 -1.33 15.77
N TRP A 27 26.16 -2.66 15.76
CA TRP A 27 26.15 -3.50 14.57
C TRP A 27 24.74 -3.84 14.05
N ARG A 28 23.69 -3.47 14.78
CA ARG A 28 22.30 -3.82 14.40
C ARG A 28 21.86 -3.23 13.06
N ASN A 29 22.32 -2.01 12.71
CA ASN A 29 22.02 -1.44 11.40
C ASN A 29 22.74 -2.21 10.28
N LEU A 30 23.95 -2.70 10.52
CA LEU A 30 24.66 -3.55 9.54
C LEU A 30 23.96 -4.90 9.39
N ALA A 31 23.59 -5.54 10.50
CA ALA A 31 22.82 -6.79 10.47
C ALA A 31 21.52 -6.63 9.71
N LEU A 32 20.79 -5.53 9.96
CA LEU A 32 19.55 -5.22 9.29
C LEU A 32 19.76 -4.95 7.78
N LEU A 33 20.79 -4.20 7.40
CA LEU A 33 21.16 -3.98 6.01
C LEU A 33 21.44 -5.31 5.29
N LEU A 34 22.32 -6.15 5.86
CA LEU A 34 22.71 -7.40 5.21
C LEU A 34 21.54 -8.38 5.09
N THR A 35 20.74 -8.56 6.13
CA THR A 35 19.55 -9.43 6.07
C THR A 35 18.50 -8.90 5.10
N SER A 36 18.30 -7.59 5.04
CA SER A 36 17.39 -6.96 4.07
C SER A 36 17.86 -7.11 2.63
N LEU A 37 19.16 -7.02 2.37
CA LEU A 37 19.74 -7.30 1.05
C LEU A 37 19.56 -8.77 0.66
N VAL A 38 19.70 -9.70 1.60
CA VAL A 38 19.40 -11.12 1.35
C VAL A 38 17.91 -11.32 1.05
N PHE A 39 17.02 -10.67 1.79
CA PHE A 39 15.58 -10.73 1.55
C PHE A 39 15.21 -10.23 0.14
N TYR A 40 15.77 -9.09 -0.27
CA TYR A 40 15.53 -8.50 -1.58
C TYR A 40 16.15 -9.35 -2.70
N GLY A 41 17.41 -9.72 -2.55
CA GLY A 41 18.15 -10.53 -3.53
C GLY A 41 17.58 -11.94 -3.74
N TRP A 42 16.83 -12.48 -2.75
CA TRP A 42 16.11 -13.74 -2.92
C TRP A 42 15.05 -13.69 -4.03
N GLY A 43 14.40 -12.54 -4.21
CA GLY A 43 13.38 -12.32 -5.25
C GLY A 43 13.91 -11.61 -6.48
N GLU A 44 14.91 -10.73 -6.31
CA GLU A 44 15.38 -9.78 -7.29
C GLU A 44 16.93 -9.71 -7.36
N PRO A 45 17.59 -10.82 -7.73
CA PRO A 45 19.06 -10.88 -7.67
C PRO A 45 19.74 -9.87 -8.62
N VAL A 46 19.14 -9.55 -9.76
CA VAL A 46 19.67 -8.59 -10.73
C VAL A 46 19.41 -7.15 -10.30
N TYR A 47 18.21 -6.85 -9.81
CA TYR A 47 17.78 -5.49 -9.50
C TYR A 47 18.24 -4.95 -8.16
N ILE A 48 18.93 -5.76 -7.35
CA ILE A 48 19.64 -5.31 -6.15
C ILE A 48 20.64 -4.18 -6.47
N SER A 49 21.26 -4.23 -7.65
CA SER A 49 22.18 -3.20 -8.13
C SER A 49 21.51 -1.83 -8.30
N ILE A 50 20.28 -1.80 -8.78
CA ILE A 50 19.50 -0.57 -8.95
C ILE A 50 19.16 0.06 -7.60
N MET A 51 18.76 -0.77 -6.63
CA MET A 51 18.49 -0.29 -5.27
C MET A 51 19.77 0.26 -4.61
N VAL A 52 20.91 -0.43 -4.77
CA VAL A 52 22.20 0.06 -4.28
C VAL A 52 22.58 1.38 -4.98
N LEU A 53 22.38 1.49 -6.28
CA LEU A 53 22.62 2.73 -7.03
C LEU A 53 21.74 3.88 -6.49
N SER A 54 20.45 3.65 -6.27
CA SER A 54 19.54 4.65 -5.68
C SER A 54 20.02 5.09 -4.29
N ILE A 55 20.47 4.14 -3.44
CA ILE A 55 21.04 4.45 -2.12
C ILE A 55 22.26 5.38 -2.26
N LEU A 56 23.20 5.07 -3.17
CA LEU A 56 24.41 5.87 -3.39
C LEU A 56 24.09 7.28 -3.88
N ILE A 57 23.16 7.40 -4.84
CA ILE A 57 22.69 8.68 -5.37
C ILE A 57 22.15 9.54 -4.21
N ASP A 58 21.16 9.06 -3.48
CA ASP A 58 20.46 9.89 -2.50
C ASP A 58 21.26 10.13 -1.22
N TYR A 59 22.09 9.17 -0.80
CA TYR A 59 23.06 9.40 0.26
C TYR A 59 24.01 10.57 -0.08
N THR A 60 24.57 10.56 -1.30
CA THR A 60 25.47 11.59 -1.76
C THR A 60 24.76 12.95 -1.87
N HIS A 61 23.57 12.98 -2.48
CA HIS A 61 22.78 14.20 -2.62
C HIS A 61 22.36 14.79 -1.27
N GLY A 62 21.98 13.95 -0.30
CA GLY A 62 21.68 14.42 1.06
C GLY A 62 22.87 15.15 1.70
N LEU A 63 24.08 14.59 1.57
CA LEU A 63 25.31 15.23 2.06
C LEU A 63 25.64 16.53 1.31
N LEU A 64 25.44 16.56 -0.01
CA LEU A 64 25.66 17.76 -0.84
C LEU A 64 24.65 18.86 -0.51
N VAL A 65 23.38 18.51 -0.34
CA VAL A 65 22.33 19.44 0.07
C VAL A 65 22.65 20.07 1.43
N GLU A 66 23.08 19.27 2.41
CA GLU A 66 23.48 19.79 3.72
C GLU A 66 24.74 20.68 3.62
N LYS A 67 25.78 20.25 2.88
CA LYS A 67 27.05 20.98 2.71
C LYS A 67 26.84 22.34 2.04
N TYR A 68 25.98 22.40 1.02
CA TYR A 68 25.76 23.63 0.24
C TYR A 68 24.51 24.39 0.66
N ARG A 69 23.97 24.13 1.86
CA ARG A 69 22.76 24.76 2.39
C ARG A 69 22.80 26.30 2.37
N SER A 70 23.95 26.91 2.63
CA SER A 70 24.16 28.37 2.54
C SER A 70 24.03 28.93 1.12
N ARG A 71 24.18 28.08 0.11
CA ARG A 71 24.03 28.40 -1.33
C ARG A 71 22.74 27.83 -1.85
N ASP A 72 21.60 28.46 -1.51
CA ASP A 72 20.25 27.93 -1.75
C ASP A 72 20.00 27.46 -3.19
N LYS A 73 20.48 28.20 -4.21
CA LYS A 73 20.36 27.78 -5.62
C LYS A 73 21.06 26.44 -5.90
N LEU A 74 22.24 26.21 -5.31
CA LEU A 74 23.00 24.99 -5.50
C LEU A 74 22.38 23.83 -4.73
N ALA A 75 21.91 24.07 -3.50
CA ALA A 75 21.16 23.07 -2.73
C ALA A 75 19.88 22.61 -3.45
N ARG A 76 19.10 23.55 -4.02
CA ARG A 76 17.93 23.23 -4.86
C ARG A 76 18.31 22.42 -6.10
N TRP A 77 19.43 22.72 -6.72
CA TRP A 77 19.90 21.95 -7.87
C TRP A 77 20.14 20.48 -7.50
N PHE A 78 20.83 20.19 -6.40
CA PHE A 78 21.05 18.82 -5.95
C PHE A 78 19.75 18.11 -5.58
N VAL A 79 18.77 18.79 -4.99
CA VAL A 79 17.44 18.20 -4.77
C VAL A 79 16.78 17.87 -6.10
N ALA A 80 16.78 18.78 -7.06
CA ALA A 80 16.19 18.55 -8.38
C ALA A 80 16.87 17.41 -9.13
N GLU A 81 18.20 17.32 -9.05
CA GLU A 81 18.99 16.23 -9.65
C GLU A 81 18.62 14.88 -9.04
N SER A 82 18.57 14.77 -7.69
CA SER A 82 18.12 13.56 -6.99
C SER A 82 16.73 13.14 -7.44
N VAL A 83 15.77 14.08 -7.46
CA VAL A 83 14.39 13.81 -7.88
C VAL A 83 14.33 13.35 -9.34
N LEU A 84 15.07 14.00 -10.24
CA LEU A 84 15.10 13.64 -11.66
C LEU A 84 15.73 12.25 -11.89
N LEU A 85 16.79 11.91 -11.19
CA LEU A 85 17.44 10.60 -11.29
C LEU A 85 16.49 9.49 -10.79
N ASN A 86 15.85 9.70 -9.64
CA ASN A 86 14.89 8.73 -9.08
C ASN A 86 13.66 8.55 -9.97
N LEU A 87 13.07 9.65 -10.45
CA LEU A 87 11.94 9.59 -11.38
C LEU A 87 12.36 9.05 -12.74
N GLY A 88 13.59 9.28 -13.18
CA GLY A 88 14.15 8.71 -14.40
C GLY A 88 14.26 7.18 -14.31
N LEU A 89 14.81 6.67 -13.20
CA LEU A 89 14.86 5.21 -12.95
C LEU A 89 13.45 4.60 -12.90
N LEU A 90 12.55 5.20 -12.12
CA LEU A 90 11.17 4.75 -12.05
C LEU A 90 10.48 4.82 -13.43
N GLY A 91 10.70 5.90 -14.17
CA GLY A 91 10.17 6.12 -15.51
C GLY A 91 10.63 5.07 -16.50
N PHE A 92 11.91 4.73 -16.47
CA PHE A 92 12.49 3.73 -17.36
C PHE A 92 11.94 2.32 -17.09
N PHE A 93 11.93 1.87 -15.85
CA PHE A 93 11.50 0.51 -15.54
C PHE A 93 9.98 0.32 -15.52
N LYS A 94 9.22 1.32 -15.09
CA LYS A 94 7.77 1.18 -14.92
C LYS A 94 6.96 1.68 -16.11
N TYR A 95 7.41 2.74 -16.78
CA TYR A 95 6.56 3.45 -17.75
C TYR A 95 7.05 3.42 -19.19
N TRP A 96 8.27 2.91 -19.44
CA TRP A 96 8.80 2.89 -20.81
C TRP A 96 7.87 2.18 -21.79
N ASP A 97 7.47 0.96 -21.47
CA ASP A 97 6.64 0.15 -22.37
C ASP A 97 5.24 0.77 -22.56
N PHE A 98 4.68 1.38 -21.53
CA PHE A 98 3.42 2.10 -21.63
C PHE A 98 3.53 3.29 -22.58
N PHE A 99 4.57 4.10 -22.47
CA PHE A 99 4.79 5.23 -23.39
C PHE A 99 5.13 4.75 -24.80
N ALA A 100 5.97 3.76 -24.94
CA ALA A 100 6.33 3.17 -26.24
C ALA A 100 5.09 2.65 -26.97
N ALA A 101 4.22 1.88 -26.29
CA ALA A 101 2.99 1.36 -26.87
C ALA A 101 2.03 2.49 -27.29
N ASN A 102 1.79 3.48 -26.43
CA ASN A 102 0.86 4.58 -26.72
C ASN A 102 1.40 5.52 -27.83
N LEU A 103 2.70 5.84 -27.84
CA LEU A 103 3.29 6.71 -28.88
C LEU A 103 3.37 6.00 -30.23
N SER A 104 3.54 4.69 -30.24
CA SER A 104 3.52 3.90 -31.49
C SER A 104 2.15 3.80 -32.14
N LEU A 105 1.07 4.26 -31.49
CA LEU A 105 -0.23 4.45 -32.12
C LEU A 105 -0.26 5.65 -33.09
N ILE A 106 0.73 6.55 -33.00
CA ILE A 106 0.85 7.71 -33.90
C ILE A 106 1.49 7.22 -35.21
N PRO A 107 0.86 7.46 -36.37
CA PRO A 107 1.42 7.06 -37.66
C PRO A 107 2.85 7.59 -37.87
N GLY A 108 3.77 6.70 -38.26
CA GLY A 108 5.17 7.04 -38.49
C GLY A 108 6.08 6.99 -37.25
N ILE A 109 5.54 6.74 -36.07
CA ILE A 109 6.33 6.53 -34.85
C ILE A 109 6.35 5.05 -34.50
N SER A 110 7.54 4.46 -34.33
CA SER A 110 7.72 3.09 -33.87
C SER A 110 8.78 3.10 -32.77
N ILE A 111 8.35 2.88 -31.53
CA ILE A 111 9.23 2.81 -30.37
C ILE A 111 9.21 1.37 -29.84
N PRO A 112 10.37 0.69 -29.75
CA PRO A 112 10.40 -0.67 -29.26
C PRO A 112 10.04 -0.74 -27.79
N THR A 113 9.22 -1.73 -27.42
CA THR A 113 9.02 -2.14 -26.03
C THR A 113 10.22 -2.94 -25.56
N LEU A 114 10.61 -2.80 -24.29
CA LEU A 114 11.78 -3.47 -23.74
C LEU A 114 11.40 -4.76 -22.99
N GLY A 115 10.16 -4.90 -22.55
CA GLY A 115 9.69 -6.08 -21.82
C GLY A 115 10.46 -6.31 -20.50
N LEU A 116 10.99 -5.25 -19.89
CA LEU A 116 11.75 -5.38 -18.66
C LEU A 116 10.82 -5.64 -17.48
N PRO A 117 11.10 -6.66 -16.65
CA PRO A 117 10.32 -6.87 -15.45
C PRO A 117 10.51 -5.69 -14.48
N LEU A 118 9.42 -5.29 -13.84
CA LEU A 118 9.44 -4.20 -12.88
C LEU A 118 10.19 -4.61 -11.61
N PRO A 119 11.27 -3.91 -11.19
CA PRO A 119 11.96 -4.22 -9.94
C PRO A 119 11.01 -4.08 -8.75
N ILE A 120 10.87 -5.14 -7.96
CA ILE A 120 9.97 -5.15 -6.80
C ILE A 120 10.33 -4.03 -5.84
N GLY A 121 9.32 -3.24 -5.44
CA GLY A 121 9.48 -2.15 -4.48
C GLY A 121 10.10 -0.86 -5.04
N ILE A 122 10.41 -0.77 -6.34
CA ILE A 122 11.02 0.45 -6.93
C ILE A 122 10.16 1.70 -6.64
N SER A 123 8.84 1.60 -6.74
CA SER A 123 7.93 2.72 -6.44
C SER A 123 8.01 3.17 -4.97
N PHE A 124 8.28 2.24 -4.04
CA PHE A 124 8.38 2.53 -2.61
C PHE A 124 9.73 3.14 -2.25
N PHE A 125 10.84 2.48 -2.61
CA PHE A 125 12.15 3.01 -2.24
C PHE A 125 12.48 4.33 -2.97
N THR A 126 11.98 4.54 -4.20
CA THR A 126 12.06 5.84 -4.88
C THR A 126 11.40 6.96 -4.07
N PHE A 127 10.20 6.73 -3.53
CA PHE A 127 9.52 7.72 -2.69
C PHE A 127 10.22 7.96 -1.36
N GLN A 128 10.79 6.91 -0.77
CA GLN A 128 11.56 7.02 0.46
C GLN A 128 12.82 7.86 0.26
N THR A 129 13.62 7.54 -0.76
CA THR A 129 14.89 8.22 -1.01
C THR A 129 14.69 9.66 -1.48
N MET A 130 13.70 9.93 -2.37
CA MET A 130 13.34 11.30 -2.75
C MET A 130 12.90 12.14 -1.54
N SER A 131 12.08 11.55 -0.64
CA SER A 131 11.65 12.28 0.56
C SER A 131 12.82 12.65 1.47
N TYR A 132 13.83 11.79 1.57
CA TYR A 132 15.04 12.06 2.35
C TYR A 132 15.78 13.32 1.87
N THR A 133 16.11 13.43 0.58
CA THR A 133 16.81 14.60 0.04
C THR A 133 16.01 15.90 0.20
N ILE A 134 14.68 15.82 0.01
CA ILE A 134 13.79 16.95 0.23
C ILE A 134 13.71 17.33 1.72
N ASP A 135 13.60 16.37 2.64
CA ASP A 135 13.53 16.62 4.09
C ASP A 135 14.85 17.24 4.61
N VAL A 136 16.00 16.78 4.10
CA VAL A 136 17.30 17.40 4.43
C VAL A 136 17.35 18.85 3.94
N TYR A 137 16.86 19.13 2.72
CA TYR A 137 16.80 20.51 2.21
C TYR A 137 15.88 21.39 3.06
N ARG A 138 14.72 20.89 3.46
CA ARG A 138 13.76 21.60 4.31
C ARG A 138 14.22 21.74 5.76
N GLN A 139 15.27 21.05 6.17
CA GLN A 139 15.74 20.93 7.54
C GLN A 139 14.78 20.19 8.47
N ASP A 140 13.90 19.38 7.89
CA ASP A 140 13.00 18.48 8.66
C ASP A 140 13.79 17.30 9.25
N ALA A 141 14.94 16.96 8.68
CA ALA A 141 15.88 15.96 9.18
C ALA A 141 17.33 16.33 8.83
N PRO A 142 18.34 15.92 9.66
CA PRO A 142 19.75 16.05 9.31
C PRO A 142 20.14 15.06 8.21
N ALA A 143 21.18 15.36 7.43
CA ALA A 143 21.73 14.38 6.50
C ALA A 143 22.34 13.20 7.27
N GLN A 144 22.09 11.98 6.81
CA GLN A 144 22.65 10.77 7.40
C GLN A 144 24.14 10.64 7.00
N ARG A 145 25.02 10.63 8.00
CA ARG A 145 26.47 10.53 7.76
C ARG A 145 26.99 9.11 7.72
N ASN A 146 26.21 8.15 8.17
CA ASN A 146 26.55 6.74 8.17
C ASN A 146 25.82 6.03 7.02
N MET A 147 26.60 5.63 6.00
CA MET A 147 26.05 4.94 4.82
C MET A 147 25.38 3.62 5.15
N VAL A 148 25.87 2.87 6.16
CA VAL A 148 25.24 1.63 6.60
C VAL A 148 23.85 1.90 7.18
N SER A 149 23.71 2.95 7.98
CA SER A 149 22.41 3.34 8.55
C SER A 149 21.45 3.83 7.49
N PHE A 150 21.92 4.58 6.49
CA PHE A 150 21.09 5.01 5.36
C PHE A 150 20.66 3.83 4.48
N GLY A 151 21.60 2.94 4.16
CA GLY A 151 21.32 1.71 3.44
C GLY A 151 20.31 0.82 4.19
N ALA A 152 20.49 0.66 5.51
CA ALA A 152 19.54 -0.08 6.35
C ALA A 152 18.13 0.54 6.30
N TYR A 153 18.00 1.87 6.31
CA TYR A 153 16.72 2.56 6.18
C TYR A 153 16.05 2.23 4.85
N VAL A 154 16.76 2.38 3.72
CA VAL A 154 16.17 2.19 2.39
C VAL A 154 15.82 0.74 2.14
N THR A 155 16.69 -0.19 2.54
CA THR A 155 16.52 -1.63 2.25
C THR A 155 15.65 -2.36 3.26
N MET A 156 15.28 -1.73 4.37
CA MET A 156 14.60 -2.38 5.51
C MET A 156 13.44 -3.28 5.07
N PHE A 157 13.62 -4.60 5.17
CA PHE A 157 12.72 -5.59 4.58
C PHE A 157 11.24 -5.46 5.02
N PRO A 158 10.90 -5.04 6.26
CA PRO A 158 9.49 -4.91 6.64
C PRO A 158 8.72 -3.87 5.79
N GLN A 159 9.38 -2.79 5.37
CA GLN A 159 8.72 -1.70 4.63
C GLN A 159 8.90 -1.78 3.10
N LEU A 160 9.95 -2.49 2.64
CA LEU A 160 10.51 -2.37 1.30
C LEU A 160 9.53 -2.67 0.16
N VAL A 161 8.65 -3.66 0.32
CA VAL A 161 7.83 -4.17 -0.79
C VAL A 161 6.45 -3.50 -0.87
N ALA A 162 5.71 -3.47 0.23
CA ALA A 162 4.37 -2.88 0.34
C ALA A 162 4.01 -2.50 1.79
N GLY A 163 5.00 -2.20 2.60
CA GLY A 163 4.79 -1.62 3.93
C GLY A 163 4.27 -0.19 3.84
N PRO A 164 4.02 0.48 4.97
CA PRO A 164 3.81 1.92 4.97
C PRO A 164 5.01 2.62 4.32
N ILE A 165 4.78 3.70 3.57
CA ILE A 165 5.86 4.55 3.07
C ILE A 165 6.43 5.32 4.27
N VAL A 166 7.52 4.80 4.84
CA VAL A 166 8.19 5.39 6.00
C VAL A 166 9.19 6.42 5.50
N ARG A 167 9.01 7.68 5.88
CA ARG A 167 9.95 8.75 5.52
C ARG A 167 11.16 8.70 6.43
N TYR A 168 12.30 9.20 5.95
CA TYR A 168 13.52 9.20 6.75
C TYR A 168 13.33 9.92 8.11
N LYS A 169 12.65 11.06 8.11
CA LYS A 169 12.38 11.84 9.34
C LYS A 169 11.55 11.08 10.38
N ASP A 170 10.74 10.10 9.96
CA ASP A 170 9.91 9.31 10.86
C ASP A 170 10.75 8.32 11.70
N VAL A 171 11.91 7.88 11.18
CA VAL A 171 12.76 6.85 11.82
C VAL A 171 14.22 7.30 12.06
N ALA A 172 14.57 8.54 11.72
CA ALA A 172 15.94 9.04 11.79
C ALA A 172 16.54 8.90 13.20
N ALA A 173 15.77 9.21 14.25
CA ALA A 173 16.22 9.06 15.64
C ALA A 173 16.44 7.58 16.02
N GLU A 174 15.58 6.70 15.55
CA GLU A 174 15.64 5.27 15.85
C GLU A 174 16.77 4.55 15.10
N LEU A 175 17.21 5.08 13.96
CA LEU A 175 18.41 4.59 13.27
C LEU A 175 19.68 4.86 14.09
N ILE A 176 19.70 5.91 14.92
CA ILE A 176 20.81 6.27 15.78
C ILE A 176 20.69 5.57 17.13
N HIS A 177 19.53 5.69 17.74
CA HIS A 177 19.26 5.13 19.05
C HIS A 177 17.84 4.58 19.13
N ARG A 178 17.71 3.29 19.43
CA ARG A 178 16.43 2.63 19.61
C ARG A 178 16.47 1.65 20.77
N THR A 179 15.34 1.49 21.43
CA THR A 179 15.16 0.56 22.54
C THR A 179 14.31 -0.62 22.12
N ASN A 180 14.75 -1.83 22.48
CA ASN A 180 13.98 -3.04 22.26
C ASN A 180 13.54 -3.57 23.62
N THR A 181 12.23 -3.58 23.88
CA THR A 181 11.65 -4.15 25.12
C THR A 181 10.88 -5.43 24.79
N ALA A 182 10.79 -6.34 25.75
CA ALA A 182 10.01 -7.57 25.59
C ALA A 182 8.53 -7.27 25.33
N SER A 183 7.98 -6.22 25.93
CA SER A 183 6.58 -5.81 25.69
C SER A 183 6.34 -5.27 24.28
N ALA A 184 7.26 -4.45 23.73
CA ALA A 184 7.19 -3.96 22.36
C ALA A 184 7.34 -5.14 21.36
N PHE A 185 8.26 -6.06 21.62
CA PHE A 185 8.42 -7.28 20.83
C PHE A 185 7.13 -8.12 20.83
N ALA A 186 6.53 -8.37 21.99
CA ALA A 186 5.29 -9.14 22.09
C ALA A 186 4.11 -8.43 21.40
N ALA A 187 4.02 -7.10 21.53
CA ALA A 187 3.02 -6.31 20.80
C ALA A 187 3.21 -6.39 19.29
N GLY A 188 4.46 -6.30 18.82
CA GLY A 188 4.82 -6.45 17.39
C GLY A 188 4.49 -7.84 16.86
N ALA A 189 4.80 -8.91 17.61
CA ALA A 189 4.50 -10.28 17.22
C ALA A 189 2.98 -10.53 17.14
N ARG A 190 2.21 -10.01 18.09
CA ARG A 190 0.72 -10.04 18.03
C ARG A 190 0.19 -9.32 16.79
N ARG A 191 0.70 -8.13 16.52
CA ARG A 191 0.29 -7.35 15.34
C ARG A 191 0.63 -8.07 14.04
N PHE A 192 1.82 -8.64 13.95
CA PHE A 192 2.24 -9.45 12.81
C PHE A 192 1.28 -10.64 12.58
N THR A 193 0.93 -11.39 13.63
CA THR A 193 0.01 -12.53 13.52
C THR A 193 -1.40 -12.11 13.09
N VAL A 194 -1.90 -10.99 13.61
CA VAL A 194 -3.20 -10.43 13.14
C VAL A 194 -3.13 -10.05 11.66
N GLY A 195 -2.04 -9.41 11.23
CA GLY A 195 -1.82 -9.09 9.81
C GLY A 195 -1.76 -10.33 8.93
N LEU A 196 -1.05 -11.36 9.38
CA LEU A 196 -0.99 -12.66 8.69
C LEU A 196 -2.37 -13.31 8.58
N ALA A 197 -3.17 -13.30 9.66
CA ALA A 197 -4.54 -13.83 9.63
C ALA A 197 -5.45 -13.05 8.68
N LYS A 198 -5.38 -11.71 8.66
CA LYS A 198 -6.10 -10.88 7.67
C LYS A 198 -5.77 -11.30 6.24
N LYS A 199 -4.49 -11.51 5.94
CA LYS A 199 -4.01 -11.87 4.61
C LYS A 199 -4.42 -13.30 4.24
N VAL A 200 -4.10 -14.28 5.09
CA VAL A 200 -4.23 -15.70 4.74
C VAL A 200 -5.67 -16.18 4.88
N LEU A 201 -6.35 -15.83 5.98
CA LEU A 201 -7.67 -16.37 6.26
C LEU A 201 -8.80 -15.55 5.64
N LEU A 202 -8.63 -14.23 5.49
CA LEU A 202 -9.71 -13.37 5.02
C LEU A 202 -9.52 -12.96 3.57
N ALA A 203 -8.39 -12.31 3.23
CA ALA A 203 -8.17 -11.79 1.89
C ALA A 203 -8.08 -12.90 0.82
N ASN A 204 -7.31 -13.96 1.10
CA ASN A 204 -7.19 -15.07 0.15
C ASN A 204 -8.52 -15.78 -0.07
N SER A 205 -9.30 -16.01 1.00
CA SER A 205 -10.59 -16.71 0.91
C SER A 205 -11.61 -15.93 0.10
N ILE A 206 -11.73 -14.61 0.31
CA ILE A 206 -12.71 -13.80 -0.44
C ILE A 206 -12.26 -13.52 -1.88
N GLY A 207 -10.97 -13.56 -2.16
CA GLY A 207 -10.44 -13.34 -3.50
C GLY A 207 -10.90 -14.39 -4.51
N THR A 208 -11.13 -15.63 -4.07
CA THR A 208 -11.67 -16.69 -4.94
C THR A 208 -13.08 -16.39 -5.44
N LEU A 209 -13.88 -15.64 -4.66
CA LEU A 209 -15.19 -15.17 -5.11
C LEU A 209 -15.07 -14.11 -6.22
N TRP A 210 -14.14 -13.16 -6.08
CA TRP A 210 -13.85 -12.20 -7.14
C TRP A 210 -13.43 -12.88 -8.43
N ASP A 211 -12.53 -13.86 -8.37
CA ASP A 211 -12.06 -14.60 -9.53
C ASP A 211 -13.19 -15.38 -10.20
N ALA A 212 -14.12 -15.95 -9.41
CA ALA A 212 -15.30 -16.65 -9.93
C ALA A 212 -16.26 -15.70 -10.68
N GLU A 213 -16.53 -14.51 -10.15
CA GLU A 213 -17.40 -13.53 -10.80
C GLU A 213 -16.75 -12.92 -12.06
N LEU A 214 -15.43 -12.74 -12.06
CA LEU A 214 -14.70 -12.32 -13.25
C LEU A 214 -14.71 -13.41 -14.33
N ALA A 215 -14.65 -14.68 -13.96
CA ALA A 215 -14.82 -15.80 -14.87
C ALA A 215 -16.25 -15.87 -15.44
N ALA A 216 -17.28 -15.61 -14.61
CA ALA A 216 -18.67 -15.51 -15.03
C ALA A 216 -18.88 -14.38 -16.05
N GLN A 217 -18.21 -13.24 -15.89
CA GLN A 217 -18.19 -12.17 -16.90
C GLN A 217 -17.63 -12.67 -18.23
N SER A 218 -16.50 -13.36 -18.19
CA SER A 218 -15.85 -13.89 -19.41
C SER A 218 -16.71 -14.95 -20.10
N ALA A 219 -17.48 -15.71 -19.34
CA ALA A 219 -18.44 -16.72 -19.85
C ALA A 219 -19.79 -16.12 -20.30
N GLY A 220 -20.03 -14.82 -20.10
CA GLY A 220 -21.28 -14.16 -20.42
C GLY A 220 -22.47 -14.55 -19.49
N THR A 221 -22.18 -15.10 -18.31
CA THR A 221 -23.17 -15.56 -17.31
C THR A 221 -23.28 -14.68 -16.08
N LEU A 222 -22.48 -13.58 -16.01
CA LEU A 222 -22.52 -12.65 -14.89
C LEU A 222 -23.89 -12.00 -14.76
N THR A 223 -24.41 -11.96 -13.54
CA THR A 223 -25.67 -11.30 -13.19
C THR A 223 -25.43 -9.89 -12.64
N VAL A 224 -26.47 -9.07 -12.52
CA VAL A 224 -26.38 -7.77 -11.86
C VAL A 224 -25.94 -7.92 -10.40
N PHE A 225 -26.53 -8.88 -9.69
CA PHE A 225 -26.16 -9.15 -8.30
C PHE A 225 -24.75 -9.70 -8.18
N GLY A 226 -24.36 -10.68 -8.98
CA GLY A 226 -23.02 -11.27 -9.02
C GLY A 226 -21.95 -10.22 -9.32
N GLY A 227 -22.24 -9.28 -10.23
CA GLY A 227 -21.32 -8.17 -10.53
C GLY A 227 -21.03 -7.29 -9.31
N TRP A 228 -22.04 -6.87 -8.57
CA TRP A 228 -21.82 -6.08 -7.35
C TRP A 228 -21.21 -6.91 -6.22
N LEU A 229 -21.60 -8.19 -6.11
CA LEU A 229 -21.01 -9.13 -5.16
C LEU A 229 -19.49 -9.32 -5.43
N GLY A 230 -19.10 -9.49 -6.70
CA GLY A 230 -17.71 -9.57 -7.10
C GLY A 230 -16.91 -8.32 -6.78
N ILE A 231 -17.45 -7.12 -7.09
CA ILE A 231 -16.81 -5.84 -6.72
C ILE A 231 -16.66 -5.71 -5.19
N ALA A 232 -17.68 -6.13 -4.42
CA ALA A 232 -17.60 -6.13 -2.95
C ALA A 232 -16.54 -7.12 -2.45
N ALA A 233 -16.48 -8.32 -3.04
CA ALA A 233 -15.45 -9.32 -2.73
C ALA A 233 -14.04 -8.77 -2.99
N TYR A 234 -13.80 -8.12 -4.14
CA TYR A 234 -12.52 -7.47 -4.45
C TYR A 234 -12.22 -6.32 -3.48
N GLY A 235 -13.20 -5.50 -3.14
CA GLY A 235 -13.04 -4.41 -2.18
C GLY A 235 -12.60 -4.91 -0.80
N PHE A 236 -13.18 -6.00 -0.31
CA PHE A 236 -12.72 -6.65 0.92
C PHE A 236 -11.34 -7.30 0.73
N GLN A 237 -11.10 -7.98 -0.37
CA GLN A 237 -9.81 -8.60 -0.67
C GLN A 237 -8.68 -7.58 -0.61
N ILE A 238 -8.78 -6.46 -1.34
CA ILE A 238 -7.72 -5.43 -1.39
C ILE A 238 -7.50 -4.79 -0.02
N TYR A 239 -8.56 -4.58 0.76
CA TYR A 239 -8.44 -4.02 2.11
C TYR A 239 -7.73 -4.97 3.07
N PHE A 240 -8.17 -6.23 3.16
CA PHE A 240 -7.58 -7.18 4.10
C PHE A 240 -6.20 -7.67 3.65
N ASP A 241 -5.94 -7.75 2.34
CA ASP A 241 -4.62 -8.04 1.79
C ASP A 241 -3.61 -6.96 2.18
N PHE A 242 -3.93 -5.71 1.87
CA PHE A 242 -3.00 -4.61 2.06
C PHE A 242 -2.91 -4.15 3.54
N SER A 243 -4.02 -4.08 4.28
CA SER A 243 -3.97 -3.79 5.71
C SER A 243 -3.28 -4.91 6.49
N GLY A 244 -3.44 -6.16 6.07
CA GLY A 244 -2.74 -7.31 6.65
C GLY A 244 -1.24 -7.22 6.44
N TYR A 245 -0.80 -6.88 5.22
CA TYR A 245 0.62 -6.65 4.94
C TYR A 245 1.19 -5.47 5.75
N SER A 246 0.45 -4.36 5.82
CA SER A 246 0.85 -3.20 6.63
C SER A 246 0.95 -3.54 8.11
N ASP A 247 0.03 -4.34 8.68
CA ASP A 247 0.10 -4.78 10.07
C ASP A 247 1.31 -5.71 10.30
N MET A 248 1.62 -6.61 9.36
CA MET A 248 2.84 -7.42 9.43
C MET A 248 4.09 -6.55 9.42
N ALA A 249 4.16 -5.55 8.53
CA ALA A 249 5.28 -4.63 8.41
C ALA A 249 5.49 -3.81 9.70
N ILE A 250 4.42 -3.20 10.22
CA ILE A 250 4.46 -2.40 11.45
C ILE A 250 4.82 -3.30 12.65
N GLY A 251 4.25 -4.51 12.71
CA GLY A 251 4.58 -5.49 13.75
C GLY A 251 6.06 -5.86 13.76
N MET A 252 6.64 -6.12 12.58
CA MET A 252 8.08 -6.38 12.45
C MET A 252 8.92 -5.14 12.81
N GLY A 253 8.50 -3.95 12.40
CA GLY A 253 9.13 -2.70 12.82
C GLY A 253 9.20 -2.60 14.35
N GLN A 254 8.08 -2.84 15.05
CA GLN A 254 8.03 -2.83 16.52
C GLN A 254 8.94 -3.88 17.16
N MET A 255 9.01 -5.10 16.60
CA MET A 255 9.94 -6.12 17.08
C MET A 255 11.41 -5.68 16.96
N LEU A 256 11.74 -4.91 15.91
CA LEU A 256 13.08 -4.38 15.64
C LEU A 256 13.36 -3.05 16.36
N GLY A 257 12.37 -2.46 17.05
CA GLY A 257 12.51 -1.20 17.79
C GLY A 257 12.24 0.05 16.92
N PHE A 258 11.52 -0.08 15.82
CA PHE A 258 11.07 1.02 14.96
C PHE A 258 9.56 1.26 15.07
N HIS A 259 9.13 2.51 14.94
CA HIS A 259 7.73 2.92 14.97
C HIS A 259 7.30 3.39 13.58
N PHE A 260 6.74 2.48 12.79
CA PHE A 260 6.20 2.82 11.48
C PHE A 260 4.82 3.46 11.60
N PRO A 261 4.48 4.40 10.70
CA PRO A 261 3.18 5.06 10.71
C PRO A 261 2.04 4.09 10.38
N GLU A 262 0.86 4.36 10.95
CA GLU A 262 -0.36 3.64 10.57
C GLU A 262 -0.70 3.88 9.10
N ASN A 263 -1.16 2.84 8.42
CA ASN A 263 -1.51 2.92 7.01
C ASN A 263 -3.02 2.81 6.76
N PHE A 264 -3.77 2.26 7.72
CA PHE A 264 -5.21 2.09 7.65
C PHE A 264 -5.87 2.36 8.99
N ASP A 265 -7.03 3.05 8.96
CA ASP A 265 -7.89 3.30 10.13
C ASP A 265 -9.36 3.04 9.79
N TYR A 266 -9.72 1.76 9.62
CA TYR A 266 -11.09 1.31 9.31
C TYR A 266 -11.77 2.14 8.21
N PRO A 267 -11.20 2.22 7.00
CA PRO A 267 -11.63 3.13 5.95
C PRO A 267 -13.07 2.90 5.49
N TYR A 268 -13.57 1.67 5.56
CA TYR A 268 -14.95 1.36 5.17
C TYR A 268 -16.00 1.83 6.16
N THR A 269 -15.62 2.47 7.28
CA THR A 269 -16.54 3.17 8.17
C THR A 269 -16.73 4.65 7.83
N ALA A 270 -16.06 5.15 6.80
CA ALA A 270 -16.10 6.55 6.40
C ALA A 270 -17.50 6.96 5.87
N ALA A 271 -17.90 8.18 6.15
CA ALA A 271 -19.17 8.77 5.72
C ALA A 271 -19.00 9.80 4.58
N SER A 272 -17.82 9.87 3.98
CA SER A 272 -17.52 10.64 2.77
C SER A 272 -16.28 10.08 2.08
N VAL A 273 -16.14 10.31 0.78
CA VAL A 273 -14.95 9.92 0.01
C VAL A 273 -13.71 10.65 0.55
N THR A 274 -13.87 11.89 0.96
CA THR A 274 -12.80 12.68 1.60
C THR A 274 -12.33 12.02 2.92
N GLU A 275 -13.25 11.53 3.74
CA GLU A 275 -12.91 10.83 4.98
C GLU A 275 -12.26 9.47 4.70
N PHE A 276 -12.78 8.74 3.70
CA PHE A 276 -12.21 7.46 3.27
C PHE A 276 -10.72 7.59 2.98
N TRP A 277 -10.30 8.57 2.20
CA TRP A 277 -8.90 8.78 1.84
C TRP A 277 -8.01 9.29 2.98
N ARG A 278 -8.58 9.77 4.07
CA ARG A 278 -7.82 10.05 5.32
C ARG A 278 -7.54 8.79 6.12
N ARG A 279 -8.26 7.70 5.84
CA ARG A 279 -8.20 6.42 6.56
C ARG A 279 -7.60 5.29 5.73
N TRP A 280 -7.52 5.46 4.41
CA TRP A 280 -6.96 4.50 3.45
C TRP A 280 -5.58 4.96 3.00
N HIS A 281 -4.59 4.03 3.05
CA HIS A 281 -3.21 4.24 2.59
C HIS A 281 -2.64 5.59 3.07
N ILE A 282 -2.71 5.80 4.38
CA ILE A 282 -2.41 7.08 5.05
C ILE A 282 -1.00 7.56 4.71
N SER A 283 -0.03 6.63 4.65
CA SER A 283 1.36 6.97 4.35
C SER A 283 1.54 7.55 2.94
N LEU A 284 0.89 6.98 1.91
CA LEU A 284 0.91 7.50 0.54
C LEU A 284 0.20 8.85 0.44
N THR A 285 -0.98 8.97 1.05
CA THR A 285 -1.74 10.23 1.09
C THR A 285 -0.94 11.34 1.76
N THR A 286 -0.23 11.01 2.85
CA THR A 286 0.66 11.94 3.55
C THR A 286 1.83 12.34 2.68
N TRP A 287 2.45 11.37 1.97
CA TRP A 287 3.56 11.63 1.07
C TRP A 287 3.15 12.61 -0.04
N PHE A 288 2.07 12.33 -0.79
CA PHE A 288 1.60 13.23 -1.84
C PHE A 288 1.18 14.61 -1.30
N ARG A 289 0.59 14.66 -0.10
CA ARG A 289 0.25 15.93 0.54
C ARG A 289 1.49 16.78 0.82
N GLU A 290 2.53 16.18 1.41
CA GLU A 290 3.71 16.94 1.87
C GLU A 290 4.69 17.26 0.74
N TYR A 291 4.86 16.35 -0.23
CA TYR A 291 5.87 16.50 -1.27
C TYR A 291 5.32 16.99 -2.61
N LEU A 292 4.01 16.96 -2.83
CA LEU A 292 3.40 17.47 -4.06
C LEU A 292 2.36 18.56 -3.78
N TYR A 293 1.31 18.29 -2.99
CA TYR A 293 0.18 19.19 -2.82
C TYR A 293 0.56 20.51 -2.14
N ILE A 294 1.26 20.46 -1.00
CA ILE A 294 1.68 21.65 -0.25
C ILE A 294 2.69 22.49 -1.06
N PRO A 295 3.74 21.95 -1.69
CA PRO A 295 4.64 22.72 -2.54
C PRO A 295 3.97 23.43 -3.70
N LEU A 296 2.92 22.84 -4.30
CA LEU A 296 2.11 23.47 -5.35
C LEU A 296 1.22 24.63 -4.84
N GLY A 297 1.23 24.88 -3.51
CA GLY A 297 0.47 25.96 -2.84
C GLY A 297 -0.79 25.47 -2.12
N GLY A 298 -1.10 24.18 -2.13
CA GLY A 298 -2.24 23.60 -1.41
C GLY A 298 -3.57 24.23 -1.84
N SER A 299 -4.43 24.56 -0.85
CA SER A 299 -5.73 25.23 -1.06
C SER A 299 -5.70 26.73 -0.80
N ARG A 300 -4.54 27.32 -0.48
CA ARG A 300 -4.43 28.72 -0.01
C ARG A 300 -4.44 29.76 -1.14
N LYS A 301 -4.26 29.35 -2.39
CA LYS A 301 -4.05 30.24 -3.54
C LYS A 301 -5.26 30.31 -4.51
N GLY A 302 -6.49 30.14 -3.98
CA GLY A 302 -7.74 30.22 -4.74
C GLY A 302 -8.23 28.88 -5.30
N THR A 303 -9.50 28.89 -5.76
CA THR A 303 -10.23 27.68 -6.16
C THR A 303 -9.59 26.97 -7.36
N TRP A 304 -9.25 27.70 -8.43
CA TRP A 304 -8.64 27.11 -9.62
C TRP A 304 -7.33 26.38 -9.32
N ARG A 305 -6.45 26.99 -8.51
CA ARG A 305 -5.21 26.35 -8.10
C ARG A 305 -5.46 25.14 -7.22
N THR A 306 -6.47 25.17 -6.38
CA THR A 306 -6.86 24.02 -5.55
C THR A 306 -7.33 22.85 -6.44
N VAL A 307 -8.19 23.11 -7.42
CA VAL A 307 -8.67 22.09 -8.38
C VAL A 307 -7.49 21.50 -9.14
N ARG A 308 -6.62 22.33 -9.73
CA ARG A 308 -5.41 21.88 -10.43
C ARG A 308 -4.53 21.01 -9.53
N ASN A 309 -4.28 21.45 -8.29
CA ASN A 309 -3.40 20.73 -7.38
C ASN A 309 -3.98 19.36 -6.99
N ILE A 310 -5.28 19.27 -6.74
CA ILE A 310 -5.95 18.01 -6.44
C ILE A 310 -5.97 17.11 -7.68
N PHE A 311 -6.20 17.67 -8.88
CA PHE A 311 -6.09 16.93 -10.14
C PHE A 311 -4.71 16.30 -10.29
N LEU A 312 -3.63 17.09 -10.12
CA LEU A 312 -2.26 16.61 -10.25
C LEU A 312 -1.95 15.50 -9.23
N VAL A 313 -2.40 15.66 -7.98
CA VAL A 313 -2.21 14.63 -6.95
C VAL A 313 -2.90 13.34 -7.36
N TRP A 314 -4.14 13.37 -7.78
CA TRP A 314 -4.90 12.17 -8.13
C TRP A 314 -4.45 11.53 -9.44
N PHE A 315 -4.07 12.34 -10.41
CA PHE A 315 -3.44 11.85 -11.64
C PHE A 315 -2.13 11.12 -11.31
N CYS A 316 -1.24 11.74 -10.52
CA CYS A 316 0.01 11.11 -10.09
C CYS A 316 -0.23 9.89 -9.20
N THR A 317 -1.27 9.89 -8.35
CA THR A 317 -1.63 8.73 -7.51
C THR A 317 -2.06 7.55 -8.38
N GLY A 318 -2.93 7.77 -9.36
CA GLY A 318 -3.34 6.74 -10.31
C GLY A 318 -2.14 6.23 -11.11
N PHE A 319 -1.37 7.13 -11.69
CA PHE A 319 -0.18 6.80 -12.47
C PHE A 319 0.89 6.04 -11.64
N TRP A 320 1.05 6.38 -10.36
CA TRP A 320 1.98 5.69 -9.45
C TRP A 320 1.58 4.22 -9.22
N HIS A 321 0.29 3.91 -9.18
CA HIS A 321 -0.18 2.54 -9.01
C HIS A 321 0.22 1.63 -10.17
N GLY A 322 0.12 2.09 -11.43
CA GLY A 322 0.48 1.25 -12.56
C GLY A 322 0.54 2.00 -13.89
N ALA A 323 1.30 1.45 -14.82
CA ALA A 323 1.45 1.94 -16.17
C ALA A 323 0.30 1.42 -17.07
N SER A 324 -0.95 1.72 -16.69
CA SER A 324 -2.15 1.32 -17.43
C SER A 324 -3.25 2.38 -17.30
N TRP A 325 -4.13 2.44 -18.28
CA TRP A 325 -5.20 3.44 -18.35
C TRP A 325 -6.26 3.29 -17.25
N ASN A 326 -6.52 2.08 -16.77
CA ASN A 326 -7.46 1.84 -15.67
C ASN A 326 -7.02 2.55 -14.38
N PHE A 327 -5.72 2.58 -14.07
CA PHE A 327 -5.21 3.30 -12.88
C PHE A 327 -5.34 4.82 -13.02
N ILE A 328 -5.12 5.34 -14.23
CA ILE A 328 -5.34 6.78 -14.52
C ILE A 328 -6.82 7.12 -14.35
N LEU A 329 -7.73 6.31 -14.94
CA LEU A 329 -9.17 6.51 -14.80
C LEU A 329 -9.64 6.38 -13.35
N TRP A 330 -9.07 5.43 -12.59
CA TRP A 330 -9.32 5.29 -11.16
C TRP A 330 -8.90 6.55 -10.38
N GLY A 331 -7.74 7.11 -10.65
CA GLY A 331 -7.32 8.38 -10.05
C GLY A 331 -8.25 9.53 -10.41
N LEU A 332 -8.67 9.63 -11.68
CA LEU A 332 -9.62 10.65 -12.15
C LEU A 332 -11.03 10.46 -11.55
N HIS A 333 -11.48 9.21 -11.34
CA HIS A 333 -12.72 8.92 -10.64
C HIS A 333 -12.73 9.56 -9.25
N PHE A 334 -11.69 9.35 -8.44
CA PHE A 334 -11.61 9.96 -7.11
C PHE A 334 -11.40 11.48 -7.14
N PHE A 335 -10.65 11.99 -8.12
CA PHE A 335 -10.58 13.43 -8.34
C PHE A 335 -11.97 14.04 -8.52
N VAL A 336 -12.78 13.46 -9.41
CA VAL A 336 -14.14 13.97 -9.71
C VAL A 336 -15.00 13.94 -8.44
N TRP A 337 -15.07 12.82 -7.73
CA TRP A 337 -15.89 12.69 -6.52
C TRP A 337 -15.45 13.63 -5.40
N LEU A 338 -14.14 13.83 -5.20
CA LEU A 338 -13.63 14.82 -4.25
C LEU A 338 -14.00 16.25 -4.62
N MET A 339 -14.01 16.59 -5.92
CA MET A 339 -14.47 17.91 -6.37
C MET A 339 -15.97 18.07 -6.17
N LEU A 340 -16.76 17.04 -6.50
CA LEU A 340 -18.21 17.04 -6.25
C LEU A 340 -18.50 17.19 -4.75
N GLU A 341 -17.86 16.42 -3.87
CA GLU A 341 -18.01 16.56 -2.41
C GLU A 341 -17.66 17.96 -1.92
N LYS A 342 -16.55 18.51 -2.43
CA LYS A 342 -16.04 19.79 -1.94
C LYS A 342 -16.89 20.98 -2.34
N TYR A 343 -17.41 20.99 -3.56
CA TYR A 343 -18.02 22.19 -4.15
C TYR A 343 -19.53 22.07 -4.37
N LEU A 344 -20.07 20.87 -4.53
CA LEU A 344 -21.48 20.66 -4.89
C LEU A 344 -22.27 19.87 -3.85
N LEU A 345 -21.73 18.75 -3.36
CA LEU A 345 -22.49 17.81 -2.54
C LEU A 345 -22.37 18.06 -1.04
N ARG A 346 -21.48 18.93 -0.60
CA ARG A 346 -21.16 19.12 0.84
C ARG A 346 -22.40 19.38 1.69
N GLU A 347 -23.21 20.37 1.32
CA GLU A 347 -24.40 20.75 2.09
C GLU A 347 -25.49 19.68 2.02
N PHE A 348 -25.65 19.05 0.87
CA PHE A 348 -26.60 17.96 0.68
C PHE A 348 -26.22 16.74 1.55
N LEU A 349 -24.99 16.29 1.48
CA LEU A 349 -24.52 15.15 2.28
C LEU A 349 -24.63 15.40 3.79
N GLN A 350 -24.41 16.63 4.27
CA GLN A 350 -24.54 16.95 5.68
C GLN A 350 -25.98 16.82 6.20
N LYS A 351 -26.98 16.97 5.33
CA LYS A 351 -28.41 16.82 5.68
C LYS A 351 -28.86 15.36 5.69
N LEU A 352 -28.10 14.45 5.06
CA LEU A 352 -28.44 13.03 5.01
C LEU A 352 -28.11 12.31 6.34
N PRO A 353 -28.94 11.33 6.73
CA PRO A 353 -28.60 10.47 7.85
C PRO A 353 -27.31 9.66 7.57
N MET A 354 -26.63 9.27 8.65
CA MET A 354 -25.30 8.63 8.58
C MET A 354 -25.27 7.41 7.67
N TRP A 355 -26.31 6.56 7.71
CA TRP A 355 -26.36 5.32 6.92
C TRP A 355 -26.44 5.59 5.40
N LEU A 356 -27.11 6.67 4.96
CA LEU A 356 -27.12 7.07 3.54
C LEU A 356 -25.78 7.61 3.09
N ARG A 357 -25.13 8.43 3.93
CA ARG A 357 -23.77 8.94 3.65
C ARG A 357 -22.77 7.80 3.54
N HIS A 358 -22.90 6.83 4.45
CA HIS A 358 -22.08 5.64 4.44
C HIS A 358 -22.29 4.81 3.17
N GLY A 359 -23.55 4.53 2.81
CA GLY A 359 -23.91 3.81 1.58
C GLY A 359 -23.40 4.50 0.32
N TYR A 360 -23.56 5.84 0.22
CA TYR A 360 -22.98 6.64 -0.84
C TYR A 360 -21.45 6.46 -0.94
N THR A 361 -20.76 6.57 0.20
CA THR A 361 -19.30 6.45 0.22
C THR A 361 -18.84 5.06 -0.23
N LEU A 362 -19.49 4.00 0.27
CA LEU A 362 -19.17 2.62 -0.13
C LEU A 362 -19.43 2.40 -1.62
N LEU A 363 -20.56 2.89 -2.16
CA LEU A 363 -20.87 2.76 -3.58
C LEU A 363 -19.78 3.39 -4.45
N VAL A 364 -19.39 4.62 -4.15
CA VAL A 364 -18.33 5.33 -4.89
C VAL A 364 -16.99 4.59 -4.78
N VAL A 365 -16.63 4.16 -3.59
CA VAL A 365 -15.35 3.48 -3.34
C VAL A 365 -15.31 2.12 -4.03
N PHE A 366 -16.37 1.32 -3.91
CA PHE A 366 -16.42 0.00 -4.55
C PHE A 366 -16.48 0.09 -6.08
N ALA A 367 -17.20 1.04 -6.64
CA ALA A 367 -17.12 1.32 -8.07
C ALA A 367 -15.68 1.67 -8.49
N GLY A 368 -14.98 2.49 -7.71
CA GLY A 368 -13.55 2.76 -7.91
C GLY A 368 -12.70 1.49 -7.88
N TRP A 369 -12.96 0.57 -6.94
CA TRP A 369 -12.25 -0.72 -6.89
C TRP A 369 -12.52 -1.60 -8.11
N GLY A 370 -13.71 -1.58 -8.66
CA GLY A 370 -14.02 -2.26 -9.93
C GLY A 370 -13.16 -1.74 -11.08
N VAL A 371 -12.99 -0.41 -11.21
CA VAL A 371 -12.10 0.18 -12.22
C VAL A 371 -10.64 -0.21 -11.96
N PHE A 372 -10.22 -0.21 -10.71
CA PHE A 372 -8.85 -0.57 -10.32
C PHE A 372 -8.50 -2.03 -10.65
N ALA A 373 -9.46 -2.94 -10.47
CA ALA A 373 -9.26 -4.37 -10.61
C ALA A 373 -9.08 -4.87 -12.05
N MET A 374 -9.60 -4.12 -13.03
CA MET A 374 -9.69 -4.55 -14.43
C MET A 374 -8.82 -3.66 -15.32
N GLU A 375 -7.69 -4.21 -15.78
CA GLU A 375 -6.75 -3.49 -16.66
C GLU A 375 -7.30 -3.26 -18.06
N ASP A 376 -8.05 -4.25 -18.62
CA ASP A 376 -8.74 -4.10 -19.90
C ASP A 376 -10.01 -3.26 -19.72
N LEU A 377 -9.99 -2.06 -20.28
CA LEU A 377 -11.12 -1.12 -20.21
C LEU A 377 -12.36 -1.63 -20.93
N THR A 378 -12.21 -2.51 -21.92
CA THR A 378 -13.36 -3.13 -22.61
C THR A 378 -14.07 -4.09 -21.68
N VAL A 379 -13.31 -4.96 -21.01
CA VAL A 379 -13.82 -5.88 -19.97
C VAL A 379 -14.44 -5.09 -18.84
N CYS A 380 -13.77 -4.05 -18.36
CA CYS A 380 -14.27 -3.15 -17.33
C CYS A 380 -15.62 -2.53 -17.71
N GLY A 381 -15.72 -1.97 -18.92
CA GLY A 381 -16.96 -1.38 -19.44
C GLY A 381 -18.12 -2.38 -19.55
N GLN A 382 -17.83 -3.60 -20.04
CA GLN A 382 -18.81 -4.68 -20.12
C GLN A 382 -19.27 -5.14 -18.73
N TYR A 383 -18.34 -5.27 -17.78
CA TYR A 383 -18.63 -5.63 -16.39
C TYR A 383 -19.59 -4.62 -15.75
N PHE A 384 -19.27 -3.33 -15.84
CA PHE A 384 -20.15 -2.29 -15.32
C PHE A 384 -21.49 -2.21 -16.06
N ARG A 385 -21.53 -2.44 -17.38
CA ARG A 385 -22.79 -2.55 -18.11
C ARG A 385 -23.69 -3.64 -17.51
N THR A 386 -23.14 -4.80 -17.17
CA THR A 386 -23.87 -5.86 -16.47
C THR A 386 -24.36 -5.39 -15.10
N CYS A 387 -23.49 -4.79 -14.28
CA CYS A 387 -23.83 -4.26 -12.95
C CYS A 387 -25.01 -3.26 -12.97
N PHE A 388 -25.16 -2.49 -14.05
CA PHE A 388 -26.21 -1.49 -14.21
C PHE A 388 -27.40 -1.94 -15.06
N GLY A 389 -27.65 -3.25 -15.15
CA GLY A 389 -28.87 -3.81 -15.74
C GLY A 389 -28.70 -4.40 -17.14
N GLY A 390 -27.47 -4.55 -17.63
CA GLY A 390 -27.19 -5.19 -18.92
C GLY A 390 -27.21 -6.73 -18.90
N GLY A 391 -27.61 -7.36 -17.78
CA GLY A 391 -27.69 -8.80 -17.58
C GLY A 391 -28.94 -9.22 -16.81
N THR A 392 -29.07 -10.53 -16.55
CA THR A 392 -30.09 -11.07 -15.63
C THR A 392 -29.87 -10.55 -14.21
N LEU A 393 -30.95 -10.30 -13.45
CA LEU A 393 -30.81 -9.75 -12.10
C LEU A 393 -30.15 -10.74 -11.12
N TRP A 394 -30.51 -12.02 -11.25
CA TRP A 394 -30.16 -13.09 -10.31
C TRP A 394 -30.10 -14.44 -10.99
N SER A 395 -29.24 -15.33 -10.51
CA SER A 395 -29.12 -16.71 -10.95
C SER A 395 -28.96 -17.67 -9.76
N ALA A 396 -29.08 -18.98 -10.00
CA ALA A 396 -28.81 -19.98 -8.97
C ALA A 396 -27.37 -19.94 -8.44
N ALA A 397 -26.40 -19.51 -9.25
CA ALA A 397 -25.01 -19.34 -8.83
C ALA A 397 -24.86 -18.27 -7.74
N ASP A 398 -25.63 -17.17 -7.83
CA ASP A 398 -25.60 -16.12 -6.80
C ASP A 398 -26.06 -16.64 -5.44
N GLY A 399 -27.11 -17.49 -5.44
CA GLY A 399 -27.61 -18.16 -4.22
C GLY A 399 -26.54 -19.08 -3.62
N TYR A 400 -25.86 -19.84 -4.46
CA TYR A 400 -24.73 -20.67 -4.03
C TYR A 400 -23.59 -19.81 -3.42
N TYR A 401 -23.17 -18.75 -4.08
CA TYR A 401 -22.10 -17.89 -3.56
C TYR A 401 -22.48 -17.19 -2.26
N LEU A 402 -23.71 -16.72 -2.11
CA LEU A 402 -24.19 -16.18 -0.83
C LEU A 402 -24.15 -17.21 0.30
N THR A 403 -24.51 -18.46 0.00
CA THR A 403 -24.45 -19.52 1.01
C THR A 403 -23.01 -19.88 1.37
N ALA A 404 -22.14 -20.01 0.35
CA ALA A 404 -20.75 -20.40 0.53
C ALA A 404 -19.91 -19.31 1.21
N TYR A 405 -20.11 -18.04 0.86
CA TYR A 405 -19.29 -16.93 1.34
C TYR A 405 -20.00 -16.00 2.33
N GLY A 406 -21.28 -16.22 2.63
CA GLY A 406 -22.07 -15.31 3.48
C GLY A 406 -21.46 -15.07 4.86
N LEU A 407 -20.99 -16.14 5.51
CA LEU A 407 -20.30 -16.02 6.79
C LEU A 407 -18.98 -15.25 6.66
N THR A 408 -18.20 -15.53 5.61
CA THR A 408 -16.94 -14.80 5.34
C THR A 408 -17.22 -13.32 5.11
N LEU A 409 -18.23 -12.98 4.29
CA LEU A 409 -18.63 -11.58 4.06
C LEU A 409 -19.06 -10.88 5.35
N ALA A 410 -19.82 -11.56 6.22
CA ALA A 410 -20.22 -11.01 7.52
C ALA A 410 -18.98 -10.74 8.42
N ILE A 411 -18.03 -11.68 8.48
CA ILE A 411 -16.77 -11.52 9.23
C ILE A 411 -15.97 -10.34 8.68
N LEU A 412 -15.84 -10.22 7.35
CA LEU A 412 -15.15 -9.13 6.69
C LEU A 412 -15.81 -7.77 6.97
N ALA A 413 -17.12 -7.69 6.90
CA ALA A 413 -17.88 -6.48 7.20
C ALA A 413 -17.65 -6.03 8.66
N VAL A 414 -17.79 -6.94 9.64
CA VAL A 414 -17.51 -6.66 11.05
C VAL A 414 -16.05 -6.32 11.28
N GLY A 415 -15.12 -7.07 10.68
CA GLY A 415 -13.68 -6.83 10.77
C GLY A 415 -13.22 -5.50 10.15
N SER A 416 -14.03 -4.92 9.25
CA SER A 416 -13.81 -3.59 8.67
C SER A 416 -14.24 -2.44 9.58
N THR A 417 -14.74 -2.74 10.79
CA THR A 417 -15.21 -1.76 11.78
C THR A 417 -14.36 -1.77 13.06
N HIS A 418 -14.52 -0.73 13.87
CA HIS A 418 -13.87 -0.65 15.20
C HIS A 418 -14.45 -1.66 16.22
N TRP A 419 -15.51 -2.38 15.91
CA TRP A 419 -16.22 -3.23 16.88
C TRP A 419 -15.34 -4.33 17.47
N VAL A 420 -14.55 -4.99 16.64
CA VAL A 420 -13.63 -6.06 17.10
C VAL A 420 -12.60 -5.50 18.08
N LYS A 421 -11.96 -4.38 17.71
CA LYS A 421 -10.98 -3.68 18.58
C LYS A 421 -11.62 -3.18 19.88
N ASN A 422 -12.79 -2.59 19.80
CA ASN A 422 -13.51 -2.09 20.97
C ASN A 422 -13.96 -3.23 21.88
N GLY A 423 -14.43 -4.35 21.31
CA GLY A 423 -14.77 -5.56 22.06
C GLY A 423 -13.58 -6.13 22.80
N TRP A 424 -12.43 -6.24 22.11
CA TRP A 424 -11.18 -6.68 22.71
C TRP A 424 -10.74 -5.78 23.88
N ASN A 425 -10.81 -4.47 23.69
CA ASN A 425 -10.40 -3.51 24.72
C ASN A 425 -11.31 -3.47 25.95
N ARG A 426 -12.56 -3.96 25.84
CA ARG A 426 -13.49 -4.09 26.98
C ARG A 426 -13.23 -5.31 27.84
N LEU A 427 -12.47 -6.28 27.35
CA LEU A 427 -12.09 -7.44 28.15
C LEU A 427 -11.19 -7.03 29.32
N PRO A 428 -11.35 -7.67 30.51
CA PRO A 428 -10.44 -7.45 31.62
C PRO A 428 -8.98 -7.75 31.21
N GLU A 429 -8.03 -7.02 31.80
CA GLU A 429 -6.61 -7.15 31.47
C GLU A 429 -6.12 -8.60 31.59
N ARG A 430 -6.46 -9.27 32.70
CA ARG A 430 -6.13 -10.70 32.90
C ARG A 430 -6.65 -11.60 31.78
N ALA A 431 -7.86 -11.35 31.28
CA ALA A 431 -8.41 -12.11 30.16
C ALA A 431 -7.62 -11.86 28.87
N ARG A 432 -7.24 -10.60 28.61
CA ARG A 432 -6.41 -10.25 27.43
C ARG A 432 -5.03 -10.85 27.51
N ASP A 433 -4.43 -10.93 28.69
CA ASP A 433 -3.09 -11.50 28.90
C ASP A 433 -3.06 -13.02 28.67
N VAL A 434 -4.17 -13.71 28.95
CA VAL A 434 -4.30 -15.14 28.68
C VAL A 434 -4.76 -15.40 27.23
N LEU A 435 -5.83 -14.74 26.81
CA LEU A 435 -6.41 -14.97 25.48
C LEU A 435 -5.49 -14.49 24.35
N GLY A 436 -4.73 -13.42 24.56
CA GLY A 436 -3.85 -12.87 23.54
C GLY A 436 -2.83 -13.88 23.00
N PRO A 437 -1.98 -14.47 23.84
CA PRO A 437 -1.04 -15.51 23.41
C PRO A 437 -1.70 -16.75 22.82
N VAL A 438 -2.84 -17.18 23.38
CA VAL A 438 -3.59 -18.36 22.89
C VAL A 438 -4.12 -18.11 21.49
N LEU A 439 -4.78 -16.95 21.25
CA LEU A 439 -5.30 -16.59 19.94
C LEU A 439 -4.17 -16.34 18.92
N MET A 440 -3.05 -15.78 19.36
CA MET A 440 -1.86 -15.60 18.51
C MET A 440 -1.31 -16.97 18.05
N LEU A 441 -1.15 -17.92 18.97
CA LEU A 441 -0.66 -19.26 18.63
C LEU A 441 -1.66 -20.00 17.73
N ALA A 442 -2.94 -19.99 18.07
CA ALA A 442 -4.00 -20.58 17.27
C ALA A 442 -4.04 -19.97 15.87
N GLY A 443 -3.99 -18.63 15.77
CA GLY A 443 -3.94 -17.91 14.50
C GLY A 443 -2.74 -18.30 13.65
N LEU A 444 -1.54 -18.40 14.25
CA LEU A 444 -0.34 -18.83 13.55
C LEU A 444 -0.45 -20.28 13.04
N VAL A 445 -0.96 -21.20 13.86
CA VAL A 445 -1.17 -22.61 13.48
C VAL A 445 -2.17 -22.72 12.32
N VAL A 446 -3.32 -22.04 12.41
CA VAL A 446 -4.34 -22.07 11.36
C VAL A 446 -3.82 -21.42 10.07
N CYS A 447 -3.14 -20.26 10.15
CA CYS A 447 -2.52 -19.65 8.98
C CYS A 447 -1.47 -20.57 8.34
N THR A 448 -0.67 -21.27 9.16
CA THR A 448 0.32 -22.23 8.66
C THR A 448 -0.36 -23.40 7.93
N ALA A 449 -1.44 -23.95 8.49
CA ALA A 449 -2.20 -25.01 7.84
C ALA A 449 -2.74 -24.56 6.47
N TYR A 450 -3.31 -23.37 6.39
CA TYR A 450 -3.78 -22.80 5.12
C TYR A 450 -2.63 -22.55 4.12
N LEU A 451 -1.45 -22.15 4.60
CA LEU A 451 -0.28 -21.93 3.73
C LEU A 451 0.34 -23.23 3.21
N VAL A 452 0.22 -24.33 3.97
CA VAL A 452 0.65 -25.66 3.55
C VAL A 452 -0.30 -26.25 2.51
N ASP A 453 -1.62 -26.12 2.75
CA ASP A 453 -2.68 -26.64 1.88
C ASP A 453 -2.89 -25.76 0.63
N GLY A 454 -2.77 -24.44 0.79
CA GLY A 454 -3.24 -23.47 -0.20
C GLY A 454 -2.22 -23.13 -1.29
N SER A 455 -2.58 -23.40 -2.54
CA SER A 455 -1.92 -22.84 -3.73
C SER A 455 -2.30 -21.37 -3.97
N TYR A 456 -3.48 -20.92 -3.54
CA TYR A 456 -3.99 -19.57 -3.75
C TYR A 456 -3.47 -18.61 -2.66
N ASN A 457 -2.38 -17.93 -2.97
CA ASN A 457 -1.80 -16.92 -2.09
C ASN A 457 -1.32 -15.72 -2.93
N PRO A 458 -2.24 -15.04 -3.66
CA PRO A 458 -1.87 -13.86 -4.43
C PRO A 458 -1.46 -12.74 -3.48
N PHE A 459 -0.61 -11.85 -3.96
CA PHE A 459 -0.39 -10.56 -3.32
C PHE A 459 -0.70 -9.49 -4.36
N LEU A 460 -1.82 -8.80 -4.17
CA LEU A 460 -2.35 -7.89 -5.18
C LEU A 460 -1.36 -6.78 -5.53
N TYR A 461 -0.57 -6.32 -4.56
CA TYR A 461 0.41 -5.25 -4.76
C TYR A 461 1.61 -5.63 -5.65
N PHE A 462 1.87 -6.90 -5.92
CA PHE A 462 2.89 -7.31 -6.90
C PHE A 462 2.43 -7.17 -8.35
N ARG A 463 1.14 -6.89 -8.56
CA ARG A 463 0.59 -6.68 -9.90
C ARG A 463 0.68 -5.23 -10.36
N PHE A 464 1.07 -4.30 -9.48
CA PHE A 464 1.03 -2.86 -9.73
C PHE A 464 2.40 -2.19 -9.76
#